data_2834915053e5f976f352242226b96d7c
#
_entry.id   2834915053e5f976f352242226b96d7c
#
_cell.length_a   1.000
_cell.length_b   1.000
_cell.length_c   1.000
_cell.angle_alpha   90.00
_cell.angle_beta   90.00
_cell.angle_gamma   90.00
#
_symmetry.space_group_name_H-M   'P 1'
#
loop_
_entity.id
_entity.type
_entity.pdbx_description
1 polymer ?
#
loop_
_entity_poly.entity_id
_entity_poly.type
_entity_poly.pdbx_seq_one_letter_code
_entity_poly.pdbx_strand_id
1 'polypeptide(L)'
;MSRLEDVGDADGWRCWLCDEPVDPDMSVNDPRGPSIDTVLTKAKAKAKAKKGDDGQERLAHRGCNTGKGATAPVVPWPDHLFVVDPAPILAAVERLERKRGREAMARCPSEADAAEAAAWLVDRISRLRPALEVTAEVEAGGGQHVVLLRS
;
A
#
# COMPACT_ATOMS: atom_id res chain seq x y z
N MET A 1 6.69 -1.09 -25.72
CA MET A 1 6.20 -1.94 -24.63
C MET A 1 4.75 -1.61 -24.33
N SER A 2 3.98 -2.58 -23.86
CA SER A 2 2.60 -2.32 -23.51
C SER A 2 2.50 -1.55 -22.20
N ARG A 3 1.37 -0.87 -22.01
CA ARG A 3 1.08 -0.14 -20.75
C ARG A 3 1.19 -1.06 -19.53
N LEU A 4 0.77 -2.33 -19.67
CA LEU A 4 0.87 -3.31 -18.59
C LEU A 4 2.32 -3.63 -18.25
N GLU A 5 3.17 -3.78 -19.25
CA GLU A 5 4.60 -4.01 -19.06
C GLU A 5 5.26 -2.84 -18.34
N ASP A 6 4.94 -1.62 -18.73
CA ASP A 6 5.48 -0.42 -18.11
C ASP A 6 5.10 -0.34 -16.63
N VAL A 7 3.84 -0.60 -16.30
CA VAL A 7 3.35 -0.61 -14.91
C VAL A 7 3.96 -1.77 -14.12
N GLY A 8 4.04 -2.95 -14.74
CA GLY A 8 4.64 -4.12 -14.11
C GLY A 8 6.12 -3.90 -13.77
N ASP A 9 6.87 -3.35 -14.71
CA ASP A 9 8.29 -3.06 -14.51
C ASP A 9 8.48 -2.00 -13.40
N ALA A 10 7.64 -0.98 -13.36
CA ALA A 10 7.69 0.06 -12.33
C ALA A 10 7.42 -0.49 -10.93
N ASP A 11 6.56 -1.50 -10.82
CA ASP A 11 6.20 -2.13 -9.53
C ASP A 11 7.02 -3.40 -9.23
N GLY A 12 8.03 -3.70 -10.06
CA GLY A 12 8.88 -4.88 -9.86
C GLY A 12 8.12 -6.19 -9.95
N TRP A 13 7.02 -6.21 -10.72
CA TRP A 13 6.13 -7.35 -10.91
C TRP A 13 5.61 -7.93 -9.58
N ARG A 14 5.25 -7.03 -8.67
CA ARG A 14 4.59 -7.37 -7.40
C ARG A 14 3.25 -6.64 -7.30
N CYS A 15 2.26 -7.35 -6.75
CA CYS A 15 0.93 -6.77 -6.53
C CYS A 15 1.00 -5.72 -5.42
N TRP A 16 0.53 -4.51 -5.71
CA TRP A 16 0.54 -3.43 -4.73
C TRP A 16 -0.45 -3.65 -3.58
N LEU A 17 -1.41 -4.58 -3.76
CA LEU A 17 -2.43 -4.87 -2.75
C LEU A 17 -2.03 -5.97 -1.77
N CYS A 18 -1.49 -7.09 -2.27
CA CYS A 18 -1.14 -8.23 -1.42
C CYS A 18 0.37 -8.46 -1.26
N ASP A 19 1.19 -7.74 -2.03
CA ASP A 19 2.66 -7.82 -2.02
C ASP A 19 3.24 -9.16 -2.50
N GLU A 20 2.43 -9.98 -3.14
CA GLU A 20 2.89 -11.23 -3.75
C GLU A 20 3.34 -11.01 -5.20
N PRO A 21 4.25 -11.84 -5.73
CA PRO A 21 4.68 -11.73 -7.12
C PRO A 21 3.53 -11.89 -8.11
N VAL A 22 3.61 -11.15 -9.21
CA VAL A 22 2.66 -11.27 -10.33
C VAL A 22 3.42 -11.83 -11.52
N ASP A 23 2.92 -12.95 -12.09
CA ASP A 23 3.54 -13.57 -13.25
C ASP A 23 3.16 -12.81 -14.53
N PRO A 24 4.14 -12.20 -15.24
CA PRO A 24 3.86 -11.43 -16.45
C PRO A 24 3.31 -12.30 -17.61
N ASP A 25 3.56 -13.60 -17.56
CA ASP A 25 3.13 -14.52 -18.63
C ASP A 25 1.77 -15.17 -18.35
N MET A 26 1.21 -14.94 -17.19
CA MET A 26 -0.10 -15.49 -16.84
C MET A 26 -1.22 -14.75 -17.58
N SER A 27 -2.28 -15.49 -17.97
CA SER A 27 -3.42 -14.90 -18.65
C SER A 27 -4.03 -13.76 -17.83
N VAL A 28 -4.35 -12.66 -18.51
CA VAL A 28 -5.04 -11.52 -17.90
C VAL A 28 -6.46 -11.89 -17.41
N ASN A 29 -6.98 -13.04 -17.87
CA ASN A 29 -8.29 -13.56 -17.43
C ASN A 29 -8.18 -14.44 -16.18
N ASP A 30 -6.97 -14.83 -15.78
CA ASP A 30 -6.75 -15.58 -14.54
C ASP A 30 -6.80 -14.61 -13.35
N PRO A 31 -7.49 -14.94 -12.25
CA PRO A 31 -7.51 -14.08 -11.06
C PRO A 31 -6.13 -13.77 -10.48
N ARG A 32 -5.13 -14.63 -10.75
CA ARG A 32 -3.74 -14.43 -10.34
C ARG A 32 -2.92 -13.67 -11.39
N GLY A 33 -3.51 -13.39 -12.55
CA GLY A 33 -2.87 -12.72 -13.66
C GLY A 33 -2.71 -11.22 -13.43
N PRO A 34 -1.91 -10.55 -14.29
CA PRO A 34 -1.63 -9.13 -14.14
C PRO A 34 -2.82 -8.25 -14.50
N SER A 35 -2.96 -7.15 -13.77
CA SER A 35 -4.00 -6.15 -13.98
C SER A 35 -3.46 -4.78 -13.57
N ILE A 36 -3.98 -3.73 -14.18
CA ILE A 36 -3.65 -2.35 -13.83
C ILE A 36 -4.77 -1.81 -12.95
N ASP A 37 -4.39 -1.37 -11.74
CA ASP A 37 -5.33 -0.74 -10.82
C ASP A 37 -5.08 0.76 -10.77
N THR A 38 -6.16 1.54 -10.84
CA THR A 38 -6.10 2.98 -10.67
C THR A 38 -6.32 3.32 -9.20
N VAL A 39 -5.31 3.91 -8.58
CA VAL A 39 -5.29 4.19 -7.14
C VAL A 39 -6.31 5.26 -6.73
N LEU A 40 -6.70 6.13 -7.66
CA LEU A 40 -7.58 7.28 -7.37
C LEU A 40 -9.06 6.89 -7.35
N THR A 41 -9.82 7.60 -6.51
CA THR A 41 -11.27 7.50 -6.53
C THR A 41 -11.80 8.04 -7.87
N LYS A 42 -13.01 7.64 -8.27
CA LYS A 42 -13.62 8.11 -9.53
C LYS A 42 -13.65 9.64 -9.61
N ALA A 43 -13.95 10.32 -8.51
CA ALA A 43 -14.00 11.79 -8.48
C ALA A 43 -12.62 12.40 -8.71
N LYS A 44 -11.59 11.88 -8.04
CA LYS A 44 -10.21 12.35 -8.21
C LYS A 44 -9.68 12.02 -9.59
N ALA A 45 -10.02 10.87 -10.15
CA ALA A 45 -9.63 10.47 -11.49
C ALA A 45 -10.22 11.41 -12.53
N LYS A 46 -11.51 11.80 -12.41
CA LYS A 46 -12.15 12.77 -13.29
C LYS A 46 -11.50 14.15 -13.22
N ALA A 47 -11.17 14.61 -12.01
CA ALA A 47 -10.53 15.91 -11.81
C ALA A 47 -9.12 15.92 -12.44
N LYS A 48 -8.37 14.84 -12.28
CA LYS A 48 -7.03 14.71 -12.88
C LYS A 48 -7.08 14.52 -14.39
N ALA A 49 -8.06 13.78 -14.90
CA ALA A 49 -8.23 13.60 -16.34
C ALA A 49 -8.46 14.95 -17.04
N LYS A 50 -9.25 15.85 -16.44
CA LYS A 50 -9.44 17.20 -16.94
C LYS A 50 -8.16 18.03 -16.99
N LYS A 51 -7.18 17.71 -16.13
CA LYS A 51 -5.88 18.37 -16.09
C LYS A 51 -4.82 17.66 -16.93
N GLY A 52 -5.21 16.62 -17.63
CA GLY A 52 -4.28 15.81 -18.43
C GLY A 52 -3.41 14.86 -17.60
N ASP A 53 -3.79 14.58 -16.38
CA ASP A 53 -3.10 13.64 -15.49
C ASP A 53 -3.88 12.33 -15.46
N ASP A 54 -3.28 11.23 -15.88
CA ASP A 54 -3.90 9.91 -15.96
C ASP A 54 -4.10 9.23 -14.61
N GLY A 55 -3.63 9.86 -13.53
CA GLY A 55 -3.66 9.26 -12.21
C GLY A 55 -2.54 8.26 -12.02
N GLN A 56 -2.44 7.72 -10.83
CA GLN A 56 -1.43 6.73 -10.49
C GLN A 56 -1.94 5.33 -10.79
N GLU A 57 -1.19 4.62 -11.63
CA GLU A 57 -1.50 3.24 -11.99
C GLU A 57 -0.54 2.30 -11.29
N ARG A 58 -1.05 1.20 -10.78
CA ARG A 58 -0.27 0.21 -10.05
C ARG A 58 -0.58 -1.20 -10.55
N LEU A 59 0.41 -2.08 -10.44
CA LEU A 59 0.23 -3.48 -10.80
C LEU A 59 -0.50 -4.22 -9.67
N ALA A 60 -1.48 -5.02 -10.03
CA ALA A 60 -2.20 -5.86 -9.09
C ALA A 60 -2.55 -7.20 -9.72
N HIS A 61 -2.79 -8.22 -8.91
CA HIS A 61 -3.47 -9.41 -9.39
C HIS A 61 -4.90 -9.01 -9.78
N ARG A 62 -5.42 -9.60 -10.83
CA ARG A 62 -6.79 -9.32 -11.27
C ARG A 62 -7.82 -9.57 -10.17
N GLY A 63 -7.66 -10.68 -9.43
CA GLY A 63 -8.54 -11.00 -8.29
C GLY A 63 -8.46 -9.97 -7.17
N CYS A 64 -7.26 -9.47 -6.86
CA CYS A 64 -7.07 -8.40 -5.86
C CYS A 64 -7.72 -7.10 -6.32
N ASN A 65 -7.54 -6.72 -7.59
CA ASN A 65 -8.12 -5.52 -8.17
C ASN A 65 -9.65 -5.59 -8.18
N THR A 66 -10.21 -6.73 -8.60
CA THR A 66 -11.66 -6.95 -8.62
C THR A 66 -12.24 -6.92 -7.21
N GLY A 67 -11.58 -7.56 -6.25
CA GLY A 67 -12.01 -7.58 -4.85
C GLY A 67 -11.97 -6.21 -4.20
N LYS A 68 -10.99 -5.39 -4.56
CA LYS A 68 -10.91 -4.00 -4.10
C LYS A 68 -12.09 -3.17 -4.62
N GLY A 69 -12.42 -3.33 -5.90
CA GLY A 69 -13.44 -2.50 -6.56
C GLY A 69 -13.12 -1.01 -6.46
N ALA A 70 -14.10 -0.22 -6.05
CA ALA A 70 -13.96 1.23 -5.86
C ALA A 70 -13.62 1.61 -4.41
N THR A 71 -13.51 0.62 -3.52
CA THR A 71 -13.26 0.84 -2.09
C THR A 71 -11.77 0.81 -1.81
N ALA A 72 -11.27 1.70 -0.95
CA ALA A 72 -9.88 1.66 -0.50
C ALA A 72 -9.68 0.41 0.38
N PRO A 73 -8.79 -0.50 0.00
CA PRO A 73 -8.60 -1.74 0.75
C PRO A 73 -7.76 -1.56 2.00
N VAL A 74 -7.89 -2.50 2.92
CA VAL A 74 -6.89 -2.71 3.97
C VAL A 74 -5.82 -3.58 3.35
N VAL A 75 -4.60 -3.07 3.27
CA VAL A 75 -3.48 -3.83 2.72
C VAL A 75 -3.02 -4.85 3.77
N PRO A 76 -2.91 -6.13 3.43
CA PRO A 76 -2.47 -7.14 4.39
C PRO A 76 -1.06 -6.88 4.91
N TRP A 77 -0.89 -7.11 6.19
CA TRP A 77 0.41 -7.07 6.86
C TRP A 77 0.81 -8.48 7.28
N PRO A 78 2.08 -8.72 7.62
CA PRO A 78 2.49 -10.00 8.22
C PRO A 78 1.87 -10.18 9.62
N ASP A 79 0.94 -11.10 9.74
CA ASP A 79 0.12 -11.29 10.96
C ASP A 79 0.94 -11.54 12.23
N HIS A 80 2.07 -12.21 12.10
CA HIS A 80 2.91 -12.58 13.25
C HIS A 80 3.56 -11.38 13.96
N LEU A 81 3.48 -10.19 13.35
CA LEU A 81 4.12 -8.99 13.92
C LEU A 81 3.23 -8.22 14.90
N PHE A 82 1.96 -8.62 15.08
CA PHE A 82 1.01 -7.77 15.80
C PHE A 82 0.49 -8.37 17.11
N VAL A 83 0.19 -7.48 18.06
CA VAL A 83 -0.57 -7.79 19.27
C VAL A 83 -2.05 -7.46 19.05
N VAL A 84 -2.31 -6.40 18.30
CA VAL A 84 -3.67 -5.96 17.93
C VAL A 84 -3.71 -5.72 16.41
N ASP A 85 -4.90 -5.67 15.86
CA ASP A 85 -5.08 -5.44 14.43
C ASP A 85 -4.41 -4.15 13.97
N PRO A 86 -3.65 -4.18 12.87
CA PRO A 86 -3.00 -2.97 12.37
C PRO A 86 -4.01 -2.00 11.76
N ALA A 87 -3.65 -0.72 11.77
CA ALA A 87 -4.47 0.30 11.12
C ALA A 87 -4.47 0.11 9.60
N PRO A 88 -5.57 0.43 8.91
CA PRO A 88 -5.62 0.41 7.45
C PRO A 88 -4.59 1.37 6.85
N ILE A 89 -3.68 0.85 6.04
CA ILE A 89 -2.56 1.62 5.49
C ILE A 89 -3.03 2.77 4.62
N LEU A 90 -3.94 2.50 3.69
CA LEU A 90 -4.38 3.53 2.74
C LEU A 90 -5.11 4.68 3.43
N ALA A 91 -5.94 4.39 4.42
CA ALA A 91 -6.63 5.42 5.19
C ALA A 91 -5.65 6.30 5.97
N ALA A 92 -4.63 5.69 6.58
CA ALA A 92 -3.59 6.41 7.31
C ALA A 92 -2.76 7.30 6.35
N VAL A 93 -2.40 6.75 5.19
CA VAL A 93 -1.64 7.49 4.16
C VAL A 93 -2.43 8.70 3.66
N GLU A 94 -3.71 8.54 3.41
CA GLU A 94 -4.58 9.64 2.99
C GLU A 94 -4.65 10.76 4.05
N ARG A 95 -4.71 10.39 5.33
CA ARG A 95 -4.69 11.36 6.43
C ARG A 95 -3.36 12.11 6.50
N LEU A 96 -2.24 11.39 6.33
CA LEU A 96 -0.90 11.99 6.34
C LEU A 96 -0.69 12.94 5.15
N GLU A 97 -1.26 12.63 4.00
CA GLU A 97 -1.21 13.51 2.82
C GLU A 97 -1.98 14.80 3.03
N ARG A 98 -3.16 14.70 3.66
CA ARG A 98 -4.00 15.87 3.91
C ARG A 98 -3.49 16.73 5.05
N LYS A 99 -3.01 16.08 6.09
CA LYS A 99 -2.75 16.71 7.37
C LYS A 99 -1.51 16.06 7.95
N ARG A 100 -0.39 16.68 7.74
CA ARG A 100 0.88 16.18 8.27
C ARG A 100 0.78 15.92 9.77
N GLY A 101 1.47 14.92 10.24
CA GLY A 101 1.43 14.56 11.65
C GLY A 101 1.91 13.15 11.90
N ARG A 102 1.30 12.49 12.87
CA ARG A 102 1.66 11.14 13.31
C ARG A 102 0.43 10.24 13.25
N GLU A 103 0.66 9.00 12.85
CA GLU A 103 -0.37 7.97 12.84
C GLU A 103 0.15 6.72 13.54
N ALA A 104 -0.60 6.22 14.53
CA ALA A 104 -0.29 4.94 15.17
C ALA A 104 -0.78 3.82 14.27
N MET A 105 0.14 2.97 13.82
CA MET A 105 -0.16 1.96 12.80
C MET A 105 -0.34 0.57 13.37
N ALA A 106 0.45 0.19 14.37
CA ALA A 106 0.41 -1.16 14.92
C ALA A 106 1.03 -1.22 16.31
N ARG A 107 0.70 -2.28 17.03
CA ARG A 107 1.32 -2.61 18.31
C ARG A 107 1.93 -4.00 18.20
N CYS A 108 3.21 -4.10 18.48
CA CYS A 108 3.98 -5.32 18.34
C CYS A 108 4.43 -5.88 19.68
N PRO A 109 4.63 -7.19 19.79
CA PRO A 109 5.00 -7.82 21.05
C PRO A 109 6.44 -7.53 21.50
N SER A 110 7.34 -7.24 20.56
CA SER A 110 8.75 -6.97 20.85
C SER A 110 9.27 -5.79 20.03
N GLU A 111 10.41 -5.24 20.47
CA GLU A 111 11.09 -4.18 19.74
C GLU A 111 11.56 -4.67 18.36
N ALA A 112 12.02 -5.90 18.27
CA ALA A 112 12.46 -6.50 17.00
C ALA A 112 11.30 -6.60 16.00
N ASP A 113 10.14 -7.06 16.45
CA ASP A 113 8.95 -7.13 15.60
C ASP A 113 8.48 -5.75 15.17
N ALA A 114 8.53 -4.77 16.08
CA ALA A 114 8.17 -3.39 15.76
C ALA A 114 9.11 -2.79 14.72
N ALA A 115 10.42 -3.05 14.83
CA ALA A 115 11.40 -2.58 13.86
C ALA A 115 11.16 -3.23 12.48
N GLU A 116 10.84 -4.51 12.44
CA GLU A 116 10.50 -5.22 11.19
C GLU A 116 9.23 -4.67 10.58
N ALA A 117 8.19 -4.46 11.39
CA ALA A 117 6.92 -3.88 10.95
C ALA A 117 7.12 -2.45 10.42
N ALA A 118 7.94 -1.65 11.10
CA ALA A 118 8.26 -0.28 10.68
C ALA A 118 8.95 -0.26 9.33
N ALA A 119 9.96 -1.11 9.12
CA ALA A 119 10.69 -1.20 7.86
C ALA A 119 9.77 -1.67 6.73
N TRP A 120 8.95 -2.69 6.98
CA TRP A 120 7.99 -3.19 6.01
C TRP A 120 7.00 -2.09 5.59
N LEU A 121 6.48 -1.35 6.57
CA LEU A 121 5.49 -0.31 6.34
C LEU A 121 6.05 0.86 5.52
N VAL A 122 7.26 1.32 5.83
CA VAL A 122 7.92 2.39 5.08
C VAL A 122 8.15 1.95 3.62
N ASP A 123 8.63 0.72 3.42
CA ASP A 123 8.80 0.15 2.08
C ASP A 123 7.46 0.08 1.33
N ARG A 124 6.43 -0.41 1.97
CA ARG A 124 5.09 -0.52 1.37
C ARG A 124 4.55 0.86 0.97
N ILE A 125 4.66 1.85 1.83
CA ILE A 125 4.17 3.20 1.54
C ILE A 125 4.96 3.85 0.40
N SER A 126 6.26 3.60 0.31
CA SER A 126 7.05 4.09 -0.80
C SER A 126 6.55 3.57 -2.15
N ARG A 127 5.94 2.40 -2.17
CA ARG A 127 5.32 1.81 -3.37
C ARG A 127 3.93 2.37 -3.64
N LEU A 128 3.13 2.59 -2.57
CA LEU A 128 1.75 3.07 -2.68
C LEU A 128 1.69 4.57 -3.00
N ARG A 129 2.59 5.33 -2.42
CA ARG A 129 2.64 6.81 -2.56
C ARG A 129 4.08 7.26 -2.66
N PRO A 130 4.71 7.14 -3.84
CA PRO A 130 6.12 7.50 -4.01
C PRO A 130 6.45 8.96 -3.68
N ALA A 131 5.47 9.86 -3.79
CA ALA A 131 5.67 11.28 -3.51
C ALA A 131 5.54 11.63 -2.01
N LEU A 132 5.03 10.71 -1.19
CA LEU A 132 4.88 10.94 0.24
C LEU A 132 6.09 10.39 0.98
N GLU A 133 6.83 11.28 1.63
CA GLU A 133 7.95 10.87 2.48
C GLU A 133 7.44 10.60 3.89
N VAL A 134 7.60 9.38 4.36
CA VAL A 134 7.25 9.00 5.73
C VAL A 134 8.45 8.42 6.43
N THR A 135 8.51 8.66 7.74
CA THR A 135 9.43 7.99 8.63
C THR A 135 8.64 7.21 9.67
N ALA A 136 9.20 6.11 10.14
CA ALA A 136 8.57 5.32 11.18
C ALA A 136 9.34 5.48 12.49
N GLU A 137 8.59 5.54 13.59
CA GLU A 137 9.13 5.59 14.95
C GLU A 137 8.55 4.43 15.73
N VAL A 138 9.32 3.90 16.68
CA VAL A 138 8.87 2.85 17.58
C VAL A 138 8.92 3.39 19.00
N GLU A 139 7.79 3.36 19.70
CA GLU A 139 7.70 3.78 21.09
C GLU A 139 7.30 2.61 21.99
N ALA A 140 8.08 2.36 23.05
CA ALA A 140 7.75 1.37 24.05
C ALA A 140 6.69 1.90 25.02
N GLY A 141 5.75 1.06 25.41
CA GLY A 141 4.73 1.43 26.38
C GLY A 141 3.82 0.26 26.71
N GLY A 142 3.50 0.07 27.99
CA GLY A 142 2.56 -0.96 28.43
C GLY A 142 2.95 -2.39 28.08
N GLY A 143 4.23 -2.68 27.99
CA GLY A 143 4.72 -4.01 27.60
C GLY A 143 4.64 -4.30 26.12
N GLN A 144 4.30 -3.31 25.31
CA GLN A 144 4.19 -3.40 23.84
C GLN A 144 5.03 -2.32 23.18
N HIS A 145 5.22 -2.45 21.88
CA HIS A 145 5.95 -1.48 21.09
C HIS A 145 5.04 -0.94 19.99
N VAL A 146 4.79 0.36 19.97
CA VAL A 146 3.89 1.00 19.02
C VAL A 146 4.68 1.51 17.84
N VAL A 147 4.22 1.15 16.65
CA VAL A 147 4.78 1.66 15.39
C VAL A 147 4.00 2.90 14.98
N LEU A 148 4.70 4.01 14.86
CA LEU A 148 4.13 5.30 14.47
C LEU A 148 4.71 5.73 13.13
N LEU A 149 3.87 6.29 12.28
CA LEU A 149 4.31 6.97 11.06
C LEU A 149 4.26 8.47 11.25
N ARG A 150 5.22 9.14 10.67
CA ARG A 150 5.29 10.60 10.64
C ARG A 150 5.57 11.07 9.22
N SER A 151 4.90 12.12 8.82
CA SER A 151 5.20 12.80 7.57
C SER A 151 5.51 14.27 7.78
#